data_0741ed0684748c8929981089019baee3
#
_entry.id   0741ed0684748c8929981089019baee3
#
_cell.length_a   1.000
_cell.length_b   1.000
_cell.length_c   1.000
_cell.angle_alpha   90.00
_cell.angle_beta   90.00
_cell.angle_gamma   90.00
#
_symmetry.space_group_name_H-M   'P 1'
#
loop_
_entity.id
_entity.type
_entity.pdbx_description
1 polymer ?
#
loop_
_entity_poly.entity_id
_entity_poly.type
_entity_poly.pdbx_seq_one_letter_code
_entity_poly.pdbx_strand_id
1 'polypeptide(L)'
;NLSLFFNLHQMSKEEFKPFIPAESNVAEFTIKSVLLGCVAGVIFGAATVYLALKAGLTVSASIPIAVLAITLGKKFFKTTILENNIIQTTGSAGESIAAGVVFTLPGFLFLSTDIGGQSSGEAFFSYMTILILAILGGILGTLMMIPLRRSLIVKEHENLPYPEGTACASVLQAGEKGGNFARTAFWGLGFSLVYAMLQKVFHVIAEAPTWATKQTNKFLPSAQISGEITPEYLGVGYIIGPKIAGVLVAGGVLAWLGLIPLLATVIDPLTAAKQLVKLGLLADIAQPGGAGNWDPVTSTFADYPRAIYQA
;
A
#
# COMPACT_ATOMS: atom_id res chain seq x y z
N ASN A 1 -0.24 41.75 20.43
CA ASN A 1 0.29 41.22 19.16
C ASN A 1 -0.48 40.02 18.61
N LEU A 2 -1.73 39.85 19.05
CA LEU A 2 -2.65 38.85 18.46
C LEU A 2 -3.11 39.29 17.05
N SER A 3 -3.13 40.58 16.76
CA SER A 3 -3.45 41.11 15.43
C SER A 3 -2.43 40.80 14.36
N LEU A 4 -1.15 40.68 14.74
CA LEU A 4 -0.08 40.28 13.83
C LEU A 4 -0.16 38.77 13.49
N PHE A 5 -0.58 37.95 14.44
CA PHE A 5 -0.80 36.51 14.22
C PHE A 5 -2.03 36.25 13.33
N PHE A 6 -3.09 37.06 13.50
CA PHE A 6 -4.26 37.00 12.62
C PHE A 6 -3.97 37.51 11.21
N ASN A 7 -3.16 38.56 11.07
CA ASN A 7 -2.75 39.07 9.75
C ASN A 7 -1.77 38.16 9.02
N LEU A 8 -0.89 37.43 9.72
CA LEU A 8 -0.02 36.42 9.11
C LEU A 8 -0.82 35.19 8.64
N HIS A 9 -1.96 34.91 9.25
CA HIS A 9 -2.85 33.82 8.82
C HIS A 9 -3.77 34.23 7.65
N GLN A 10 -3.88 35.51 7.35
CA GLN A 10 -4.61 36.04 6.19
C GLN A 10 -3.73 36.34 4.97
N MET A 11 -2.40 36.37 5.14
CA MET A 11 -1.47 36.54 4.02
C MET A 11 -1.15 35.20 3.40
N SER A 12 -1.71 34.98 2.24
CA SER A 12 -1.56 33.87 1.28
C SER A 12 -2.49 32.66 1.44
N LYS A 13 -3.77 32.87 1.41
CA LYS A 13 -4.59 31.92 0.65
C LYS A 13 -4.37 32.24 -0.83
N GLU A 14 -3.30 31.74 -1.41
CA GLU A 14 -3.26 31.60 -2.87
C GLU A 14 -4.47 30.75 -3.24
N GLU A 15 -5.40 31.39 -3.95
CA GLU A 15 -6.61 30.74 -4.42
C GLU A 15 -6.19 29.56 -5.27
N PHE A 16 -6.52 28.34 -4.84
CA PHE A 16 -6.15 27.11 -5.56
C PHE A 16 -6.58 27.22 -7.01
N LYS A 17 -5.63 27.30 -7.92
CA LYS A 17 -5.89 27.32 -9.37
C LYS A 17 -5.77 25.90 -9.92
N PRO A 18 -6.88 25.28 -10.34
CA PRO A 18 -6.84 23.96 -10.94
C PRO A 18 -6.03 24.01 -12.25
N PHE A 19 -5.35 22.91 -12.57
CA PHE A 19 -4.57 22.79 -13.80
C PHE A 19 -5.44 22.94 -15.07
N ILE A 20 -6.68 22.44 -14.99
CA ILE A 20 -7.71 22.65 -16.04
C ILE A 20 -8.78 23.54 -15.43
N PRO A 21 -9.05 24.72 -16.02
CA PRO A 21 -10.09 25.62 -15.55
C PRO A 21 -11.48 24.96 -15.58
N ALA A 22 -12.34 25.32 -14.62
CA ALA A 22 -13.68 24.74 -14.52
C ALA A 22 -14.58 25.05 -15.73
N GLU A 23 -14.28 26.13 -16.44
CA GLU A 23 -15.00 26.55 -17.65
C GLU A 23 -14.59 25.78 -18.90
N SER A 24 -13.52 24.96 -18.82
CA SER A 24 -13.04 24.20 -19.98
C SER A 24 -13.98 23.05 -20.30
N ASN A 25 -14.44 22.99 -21.55
CA ASN A 25 -15.32 21.92 -22.02
C ASN A 25 -14.52 20.76 -22.61
N VAL A 26 -13.74 20.08 -21.76
CA VAL A 26 -12.93 18.93 -22.14
C VAL A 26 -13.67 17.65 -21.72
N ALA A 27 -13.67 16.63 -22.58
CA ALA A 27 -14.29 15.34 -22.26
C ALA A 27 -13.62 14.73 -21.01
N GLU A 28 -14.41 14.37 -20.03
CA GLU A 28 -13.96 13.85 -18.73
C GLU A 28 -14.54 12.47 -18.49
N PHE A 29 -15.81 12.40 -18.13
CA PHE A 29 -16.49 11.17 -17.76
C PHE A 29 -17.17 10.54 -18.97
N THR A 30 -16.43 9.69 -19.68
CA THR A 30 -16.94 8.97 -20.87
C THR A 30 -17.03 7.48 -20.58
N ILE A 31 -17.96 6.79 -21.25
CA ILE A 31 -18.08 5.33 -21.14
C ILE A 31 -16.75 4.66 -21.49
N LYS A 32 -16.02 5.19 -22.46
CA LYS A 32 -14.71 4.73 -22.88
C LYS A 32 -13.68 4.79 -21.73
N SER A 33 -13.61 5.91 -21.01
CA SER A 33 -12.67 6.06 -19.89
C SER A 33 -13.01 5.16 -18.73
N VAL A 34 -14.29 5.00 -18.40
CA VAL A 34 -14.75 4.10 -17.34
C VAL A 34 -14.43 2.63 -17.68
N LEU A 35 -14.74 2.18 -18.91
CA LEU A 35 -14.46 0.81 -19.32
C LEU A 35 -12.97 0.50 -19.31
N LEU A 36 -12.11 1.40 -19.81
CA LEU A 36 -10.66 1.24 -19.77
C LEU A 36 -10.15 1.21 -18.32
N GLY A 37 -10.69 2.05 -17.45
CA GLY A 37 -10.40 2.05 -16.02
C GLY A 37 -10.82 0.74 -15.33
N CYS A 38 -12.01 0.21 -15.64
CA CYS A 38 -12.47 -1.08 -15.11
C CYS A 38 -11.55 -2.24 -15.55
N VAL A 39 -11.15 -2.27 -16.83
CA VAL A 39 -10.22 -3.29 -17.33
C VAL A 39 -8.87 -3.19 -16.59
N ALA A 40 -8.33 -1.98 -16.43
CA ALA A 40 -7.11 -1.75 -15.67
C ALA A 40 -7.29 -2.21 -14.20
N GLY A 41 -8.42 -1.86 -13.56
CA GLY A 41 -8.74 -2.24 -12.19
C GLY A 41 -8.78 -3.76 -11.97
N VAL A 42 -9.35 -4.51 -12.92
CA VAL A 42 -9.38 -5.99 -12.87
C VAL A 42 -7.96 -6.56 -12.98
N ILE A 43 -7.15 -6.07 -13.94
CA ILE A 43 -5.79 -6.56 -14.16
C ILE A 43 -4.90 -6.28 -12.95
N PHE A 44 -4.88 -5.03 -12.50
CA PHE A 44 -4.02 -4.63 -11.37
C PHE A 44 -4.57 -5.12 -10.03
N GLY A 45 -5.89 -5.23 -9.87
CA GLY A 45 -6.50 -5.87 -8.71
C GLY A 45 -6.11 -7.34 -8.58
N ALA A 46 -6.16 -8.11 -9.67
CA ALA A 46 -5.69 -9.50 -9.68
C ALA A 46 -4.20 -9.61 -9.36
N ALA A 47 -3.37 -8.72 -9.92
CA ALA A 47 -1.93 -8.68 -9.61
C ALA A 47 -1.69 -8.36 -8.12
N THR A 48 -2.42 -7.41 -7.56
CA THR A 48 -2.34 -7.05 -6.13
C THR A 48 -2.75 -8.21 -5.22
N VAL A 49 -3.85 -8.91 -5.52
CA VAL A 49 -4.24 -10.12 -4.76
C VAL A 49 -3.14 -11.17 -4.81
N TYR A 50 -2.60 -11.45 -6.00
CA TYR A 50 -1.53 -12.43 -6.15
C TYR A 50 -0.29 -12.06 -5.32
N LEU A 51 0.15 -10.80 -5.39
CA LEU A 51 1.31 -10.32 -4.64
C LEU A 51 1.06 -10.32 -3.13
N ALA A 52 -0.11 -9.90 -2.70
CA ALA A 52 -0.49 -9.89 -1.29
C ALA A 52 -0.49 -11.31 -0.69
N LEU A 53 -1.06 -12.27 -1.39
CA LEU A 53 -1.08 -13.67 -0.94
C LEU A 53 0.32 -14.31 -0.97
N LYS A 54 1.18 -13.96 -1.94
CA LYS A 54 2.51 -14.54 -2.08
C LYS A 54 3.55 -13.88 -1.18
N ALA A 55 3.54 -12.56 -1.11
CA ALA A 55 4.58 -11.77 -0.47
C ALA A 55 4.10 -11.00 0.78
N GLY A 56 2.79 -10.95 1.02
CA GLY A 56 2.20 -10.16 2.10
C GLY A 56 2.30 -8.64 1.85
N LEU A 57 2.50 -8.23 0.62
CA LEU A 57 2.68 -6.84 0.21
C LEU A 57 1.68 -6.49 -0.89
N THR A 58 1.26 -5.23 -0.91
CA THR A 58 0.54 -4.65 -2.06
C THR A 58 1.40 -3.59 -2.71
N VAL A 59 1.30 -3.46 -4.03
CA VAL A 59 2.00 -2.43 -4.80
C VAL A 59 0.95 -1.49 -5.35
N SER A 60 1.10 -0.19 -5.10
CA SER A 60 0.20 0.81 -5.67
C SER A 60 0.25 0.78 -7.20
N ALA A 61 -0.90 0.54 -7.80
CA ALA A 61 -1.06 0.51 -9.25
C ALA A 61 -1.35 1.89 -9.86
N SER A 62 -1.53 2.91 -9.04
CA SER A 62 -1.94 4.25 -9.45
C SER A 62 -1.04 4.86 -10.52
N ILE A 63 0.28 4.83 -10.30
CA ILE A 63 1.27 5.39 -11.24
C ILE A 63 1.38 4.55 -12.52
N PRO A 64 1.52 3.21 -12.47
CA PRO A 64 1.50 2.37 -13.66
C PRO A 64 0.25 2.56 -14.51
N ILE A 65 -0.93 2.65 -13.91
CA ILE A 65 -2.17 2.89 -14.64
C ILE A 65 -2.17 4.27 -15.29
N ALA A 66 -1.69 5.32 -14.61
CA ALA A 66 -1.56 6.66 -15.19
C ALA A 66 -0.67 6.64 -16.44
N VAL A 67 0.48 5.96 -16.39
CA VAL A 67 1.39 5.82 -17.54
C VAL A 67 0.71 5.06 -18.69
N LEU A 68 0.01 3.96 -18.39
CA LEU A 68 -0.73 3.20 -19.39
C LEU A 68 -1.87 4.03 -20.00
N ALA A 69 -2.60 4.79 -19.19
CA ALA A 69 -3.67 5.69 -19.67
C ALA A 69 -3.12 6.73 -20.66
N ILE A 70 -1.97 7.34 -20.38
CA ILE A 70 -1.34 8.30 -21.28
C ILE A 70 -0.84 7.60 -22.54
N THR A 71 -0.13 6.48 -22.41
CA THR A 71 0.54 5.87 -23.57
C THR A 71 -0.45 5.15 -24.48
N LEU A 72 -1.26 4.24 -23.92
CA LEU A 72 -2.23 3.46 -24.69
C LEU A 72 -3.51 4.26 -24.96
N GLY A 73 -4.01 5.00 -23.96
CA GLY A 73 -5.22 5.80 -24.08
C GLY A 73 -5.09 6.88 -25.15
N LYS A 74 -4.02 7.68 -25.12
CA LYS A 74 -3.79 8.70 -26.18
C LYS A 74 -3.56 8.07 -27.54
N LYS A 75 -2.72 7.02 -27.62
CA LYS A 75 -2.32 6.43 -28.89
C LYS A 75 -3.48 5.72 -29.60
N PHE A 76 -4.26 4.92 -28.90
CA PHE A 76 -5.30 4.09 -29.50
C PHE A 76 -6.71 4.68 -29.39
N PHE A 77 -6.98 5.41 -28.30
CA PHE A 77 -8.33 5.89 -27.98
C PHE A 77 -8.47 7.41 -28.01
N LYS A 78 -7.39 8.15 -28.29
CA LYS A 78 -7.36 9.63 -28.32
C LYS A 78 -7.98 10.24 -27.06
N THR A 79 -7.61 9.71 -25.89
CA THR A 79 -8.14 10.15 -24.61
C THR A 79 -7.62 11.52 -24.23
N THR A 80 -8.46 12.31 -23.57
CA THR A 80 -8.08 13.59 -22.98
C THR A 80 -7.34 13.38 -21.65
N ILE A 81 -6.74 14.43 -21.10
CA ILE A 81 -6.11 14.35 -19.78
C ILE A 81 -7.12 14.01 -18.68
N LEU A 82 -8.36 14.52 -18.75
CA LEU A 82 -9.40 14.22 -17.78
C LEU A 82 -9.90 12.79 -17.93
N GLU A 83 -10.07 12.28 -19.14
CA GLU A 83 -10.36 10.87 -19.38
C GLU A 83 -9.24 9.96 -18.84
N ASN A 84 -7.97 10.34 -18.99
CA ASN A 84 -6.84 9.59 -18.45
C ASN A 84 -6.85 9.59 -16.91
N ASN A 85 -7.27 10.69 -16.29
CA ASN A 85 -7.48 10.75 -14.85
C ASN A 85 -8.61 9.80 -14.39
N ILE A 86 -9.72 9.73 -15.11
CA ILE A 86 -10.80 8.77 -14.83
C ILE A 86 -10.31 7.32 -14.99
N ILE A 87 -9.54 7.01 -16.03
CA ILE A 87 -8.95 5.68 -16.22
C ILE A 87 -8.07 5.31 -15.01
N GLN A 88 -7.19 6.23 -14.61
CA GLN A 88 -6.28 6.01 -13.50
C GLN A 88 -7.03 5.84 -12.17
N THR A 89 -7.96 6.72 -11.85
CA THR A 89 -8.70 6.66 -10.57
C THR A 89 -9.61 5.44 -10.49
N THR A 90 -10.30 5.08 -11.58
CA THR A 90 -11.14 3.88 -11.63
C THR A 90 -10.30 2.62 -11.49
N GLY A 91 -9.16 2.55 -12.17
CA GLY A 91 -8.24 1.42 -12.07
C GLY A 91 -7.62 1.28 -10.69
N SER A 92 -7.20 2.39 -10.09
CA SER A 92 -6.68 2.42 -8.72
C SER A 92 -7.73 2.05 -7.67
N ALA A 93 -9.00 2.43 -7.87
CA ALA A 93 -10.09 2.01 -6.99
C ALA A 93 -10.26 0.48 -6.99
N GLY A 94 -10.16 -0.17 -8.15
CA GLY A 94 -10.23 -1.64 -8.26
C GLY A 94 -9.08 -2.32 -7.49
N GLU A 95 -7.87 -1.81 -7.62
CA GLU A 95 -6.70 -2.29 -6.87
C GLU A 95 -6.88 -2.10 -5.36
N SER A 96 -7.34 -0.92 -4.93
CA SER A 96 -7.55 -0.62 -3.51
C SER A 96 -8.62 -1.50 -2.86
N ILE A 97 -9.70 -1.82 -3.57
CA ILE A 97 -10.73 -2.78 -3.12
C ILE A 97 -10.12 -4.17 -2.97
N ALA A 98 -9.34 -4.61 -3.95
CA ALA A 98 -8.68 -5.91 -3.91
C ALA A 98 -7.70 -6.02 -2.73
N ALA A 99 -6.92 -4.98 -2.47
CA ALA A 99 -6.03 -4.89 -1.30
C ALA A 99 -6.81 -4.96 0.01
N GLY A 100 -7.89 -4.19 0.15
CA GLY A 100 -8.76 -4.20 1.32
C GLY A 100 -9.32 -5.59 1.62
N VAL A 101 -9.83 -6.27 0.61
CA VAL A 101 -10.39 -7.63 0.73
C VAL A 101 -9.32 -8.62 1.18
N VAL A 102 -8.15 -8.62 0.53
CA VAL A 102 -7.07 -9.58 0.82
C VAL A 102 -6.51 -9.46 2.23
N PHE A 103 -6.45 -8.25 2.78
CA PHE A 103 -5.94 -8.05 4.15
C PHE A 103 -7.01 -8.24 5.22
N THR A 104 -8.28 -8.05 4.89
CA THR A 104 -9.37 -8.13 5.88
C THR A 104 -9.91 -9.55 6.03
N LEU A 105 -10.08 -10.29 4.92
CA LEU A 105 -10.68 -11.62 4.95
C LEU A 105 -9.95 -12.64 5.84
N PRO A 106 -8.60 -12.72 5.86
CA PRO A 106 -7.91 -13.65 6.74
C PRO A 106 -8.26 -13.48 8.22
N GLY A 107 -8.65 -12.26 8.65
CA GLY A 107 -9.11 -12.01 10.00
C GLY A 107 -10.32 -12.84 10.40
N PHE A 108 -11.19 -13.21 9.46
CA PHE A 108 -12.36 -14.06 9.74
C PHE A 108 -11.98 -15.49 10.12
N LEU A 109 -10.81 -15.99 9.71
CA LEU A 109 -10.33 -17.30 10.13
C LEU A 109 -10.10 -17.39 11.65
N PHE A 110 -9.77 -16.26 12.27
CA PHE A 110 -9.55 -16.18 13.72
C PHE A 110 -10.84 -16.04 14.52
N LEU A 111 -11.97 -15.74 13.88
CA LEU A 111 -13.28 -15.65 14.51
C LEU A 111 -13.98 -17.01 14.62
N SER A 112 -13.36 -18.09 14.16
CA SER A 112 -13.92 -19.41 14.22
C SER A 112 -13.89 -19.93 15.67
N THR A 113 -15.03 -19.89 16.33
CA THR A 113 -15.29 -20.73 17.47
C THR A 113 -15.73 -22.09 16.97
N ASP A 114 -15.11 -23.17 17.46
CA ASP A 114 -15.51 -24.56 17.18
C ASP A 114 -16.95 -24.79 17.61
N ILE A 115 -17.88 -24.57 16.73
CA ILE A 115 -19.27 -25.00 16.89
C ILE A 115 -19.45 -26.21 15.96
N GLY A 116 -19.25 -27.39 16.51
CA GLY A 116 -19.58 -28.65 15.84
C GLY A 116 -18.57 -29.15 14.79
N GLY A 117 -17.26 -28.86 14.93
CA GLY A 117 -16.23 -29.50 14.13
C GLY A 117 -15.99 -28.93 12.72
N GLN A 118 -16.66 -27.86 12.34
CA GLN A 118 -16.33 -27.06 11.18
C GLN A 118 -15.91 -25.66 11.62
N SER A 119 -14.76 -25.19 11.14
CA SER A 119 -14.36 -23.81 11.40
C SER A 119 -15.37 -22.87 10.77
N SER A 120 -16.11 -22.12 11.57
CA SER A 120 -17.13 -21.18 11.10
C SER A 120 -16.52 -20.08 10.22
N GLY A 121 -15.22 -19.85 10.33
CA GLY A 121 -14.48 -18.88 9.53
C GLY A 121 -14.41 -19.20 8.05
N GLU A 122 -14.35 -20.48 7.66
CA GLU A 122 -14.32 -20.89 6.24
C GLU A 122 -15.59 -20.52 5.48
N ALA A 123 -16.73 -20.46 6.16
CA ALA A 123 -18.01 -20.08 5.54
C ALA A 123 -18.00 -18.65 4.97
N PHE A 124 -17.13 -17.76 5.51
CA PHE A 124 -16.99 -16.38 5.01
C PHE A 124 -16.18 -16.28 3.71
N PHE A 125 -15.49 -17.34 3.30
CA PHE A 125 -14.72 -17.36 2.05
C PHE A 125 -15.53 -17.75 0.83
N SER A 126 -16.86 -17.74 0.90
CA SER A 126 -17.69 -17.94 -0.26
C SER A 126 -17.57 -16.76 -1.24
N TYR A 127 -17.62 -17.05 -2.54
CA TYR A 127 -17.56 -16.03 -3.59
C TYR A 127 -18.59 -14.91 -3.39
N MET A 128 -19.82 -15.26 -3.02
CA MET A 128 -20.89 -14.28 -2.79
C MET A 128 -20.63 -13.39 -1.59
N THR A 129 -20.12 -13.93 -0.51
CA THR A 129 -19.75 -13.13 0.68
C THR A 129 -18.66 -12.14 0.35
N ILE A 130 -17.61 -12.58 -0.34
CA ILE A 130 -16.50 -11.72 -0.76
C ILE A 130 -17.00 -10.62 -1.70
N LEU A 131 -17.83 -10.96 -2.67
CA LEU A 131 -18.40 -10.00 -3.62
C LEU A 131 -19.25 -8.93 -2.92
N ILE A 132 -20.15 -9.35 -2.02
CA ILE A 132 -21.01 -8.43 -1.26
C ILE A 132 -20.17 -7.52 -0.37
N LEU A 133 -19.19 -8.06 0.34
CA LEU A 133 -18.29 -7.27 1.19
C LEU A 133 -17.49 -6.26 0.37
N ALA A 134 -16.96 -6.63 -0.79
CA ALA A 134 -16.25 -5.74 -1.68
C ALA A 134 -17.14 -4.59 -2.19
N ILE A 135 -18.36 -4.90 -2.61
CA ILE A 135 -19.33 -3.89 -3.08
C ILE A 135 -19.73 -2.95 -1.94
N LEU A 136 -20.11 -3.48 -0.79
CA LEU A 136 -20.53 -2.67 0.36
C LEU A 136 -19.37 -1.82 0.89
N GLY A 137 -18.15 -2.38 0.94
CA GLY A 137 -16.94 -1.65 1.33
C GLY A 137 -16.62 -0.50 0.37
N GLY A 138 -16.71 -0.75 -0.94
CA GLY A 138 -16.53 0.29 -1.96
C GLY A 138 -17.55 1.42 -1.86
N ILE A 139 -18.82 1.08 -1.70
CA ILE A 139 -19.90 2.06 -1.51
C ILE A 139 -19.67 2.87 -0.22
N LEU A 140 -19.40 2.19 0.89
CA LEU A 140 -19.15 2.85 2.18
C LEU A 140 -17.96 3.80 2.10
N GLY A 141 -16.83 3.36 1.51
CA GLY A 141 -15.63 4.19 1.34
C GLY A 141 -15.91 5.44 0.52
N THR A 142 -16.65 5.32 -0.58
CA THR A 142 -17.06 6.46 -1.41
C THR A 142 -17.96 7.42 -0.64
N LEU A 143 -18.99 6.90 0.04
CA LEU A 143 -19.93 7.74 0.83
C LEU A 143 -19.23 8.48 1.96
N MET A 144 -18.30 7.83 2.65
CA MET A 144 -17.51 8.46 3.72
C MET A 144 -16.58 9.54 3.19
N MET A 145 -16.02 9.35 1.98
CA MET A 145 -15.10 10.33 1.39
C MET A 145 -15.78 11.61 0.91
N ILE A 146 -17.05 11.56 0.52
CA ILE A 146 -17.80 12.75 0.05
C ILE A 146 -17.71 13.91 1.03
N PRO A 147 -18.10 13.79 2.32
CA PRO A 147 -17.99 14.88 3.29
C PRO A 147 -16.54 15.20 3.66
N LEU A 148 -15.65 14.18 3.72
CA LEU A 148 -14.27 14.35 4.12
C LEU A 148 -13.43 15.05 3.05
N ARG A 149 -13.78 14.92 1.77
CA ARG A 149 -13.04 15.53 0.65
C ARG A 149 -12.81 17.02 0.84
N ARG A 150 -13.85 17.76 1.24
CA ARG A 150 -13.74 19.22 1.43
C ARG A 150 -12.77 19.58 2.57
N SER A 151 -12.80 18.82 3.64
CA SER A 151 -11.93 19.05 4.79
C SER A 151 -10.48 18.63 4.53
N LEU A 152 -10.28 17.38 4.10
CA LEU A 152 -8.95 16.79 4.01
C LEU A 152 -8.21 17.15 2.71
N ILE A 153 -8.91 17.22 1.57
CA ILE A 153 -8.24 17.45 0.28
C ILE A 153 -8.21 18.93 -0.07
N VAL A 154 -9.32 19.68 0.15
CA VAL A 154 -9.40 21.07 -0.29
C VAL A 154 -8.81 22.03 0.73
N LYS A 155 -9.22 21.92 2.01
CA LYS A 155 -8.78 22.86 3.07
C LYS A 155 -7.34 22.58 3.53
N GLU A 156 -6.97 21.31 3.62
CA GLU A 156 -5.67 20.86 4.11
C GLU A 156 -4.69 20.55 2.96
N HIS A 157 -4.95 21.06 1.76
CA HIS A 157 -4.16 20.77 0.56
C HIS A 157 -2.65 21.05 0.72
N GLU A 158 -2.31 22.14 1.41
CA GLU A 158 -0.92 22.53 1.64
C GLU A 158 -0.26 21.76 2.80
N ASN A 159 -1.06 21.26 3.74
CA ASN A 159 -0.57 20.59 4.95
C ASN A 159 -0.45 19.07 4.77
N LEU A 160 -1.32 18.47 3.97
CA LEU A 160 -1.36 17.03 3.74
C LEU A 160 -0.74 16.70 2.37
N PRO A 161 0.43 16.06 2.37
CA PRO A 161 1.14 15.74 1.13
C PRO A 161 0.62 14.48 0.51
N TYR A 162 -0.38 14.36 -0.19
CA TYR A 162 -0.86 13.14 -0.89
C TYR A 162 0.16 12.65 -1.94
N PRO A 163 1.20 11.87 -1.56
CA PRO A 163 2.37 11.65 -2.43
C PRO A 163 2.01 10.88 -3.70
N GLU A 164 1.19 9.84 -3.60
CA GLU A 164 0.76 9.06 -4.77
C GLU A 164 -0.13 9.87 -5.71
N GLY A 165 -1.13 10.56 -5.16
CA GLY A 165 -2.00 11.43 -5.96
C GLY A 165 -1.23 12.55 -6.64
N THR A 166 -0.28 13.17 -5.94
CA THR A 166 0.59 14.22 -6.48
C THR A 166 1.48 13.67 -7.60
N ALA A 167 2.05 12.48 -7.42
CA ALA A 167 2.85 11.80 -8.45
C ALA A 167 2.00 11.47 -9.69
N CYS A 168 0.81 10.91 -9.50
CA CYS A 168 -0.11 10.62 -10.60
C CYS A 168 -0.50 11.89 -11.38
N ALA A 169 -0.84 12.96 -10.68
CA ALA A 169 -1.16 14.24 -11.30
C ALA A 169 0.03 14.79 -12.11
N SER A 170 1.25 14.69 -11.57
CA SER A 170 2.47 15.12 -12.26
C SER A 170 2.73 14.28 -13.51
N VAL A 171 2.50 12.98 -13.47
CA VAL A 171 2.65 12.09 -14.64
C VAL A 171 1.61 12.44 -15.71
N LEU A 172 0.34 12.64 -15.32
CA LEU A 172 -0.72 13.03 -16.26
C LEU A 172 -0.42 14.38 -16.92
N GLN A 173 0.02 15.37 -16.14
CA GLN A 173 0.40 16.69 -16.65
C GLN A 173 1.62 16.62 -17.59
N ALA A 174 2.63 15.81 -17.24
CA ALA A 174 3.80 15.60 -18.09
C ALA A 174 3.41 14.96 -19.42
N GLY A 175 2.51 13.98 -19.39
CA GLY A 175 1.97 13.36 -20.60
C GLY A 175 1.15 14.31 -21.48
N GLU A 176 0.49 15.33 -20.88
CA GLU A 176 -0.26 16.34 -21.63
C GLU A 176 0.64 17.41 -22.23
N LYS A 177 1.54 17.97 -21.43
CA LYS A 177 2.47 19.02 -21.89
C LYS A 177 3.45 18.53 -22.95
N GLY A 178 3.77 17.23 -22.94
CA GLY A 178 4.74 16.66 -23.88
C GLY A 178 6.15 17.23 -23.69
N GLY A 179 6.97 17.14 -24.75
CA GLY A 179 8.30 17.75 -24.78
C GLY A 179 9.26 17.22 -23.72
N ASN A 180 10.02 18.10 -23.08
CA ASN A 180 11.04 17.72 -22.10
C ASN A 180 10.47 17.04 -20.84
N PHE A 181 9.25 17.40 -20.40
CA PHE A 181 8.60 16.76 -19.26
C PHE A 181 8.29 15.29 -19.52
N ALA A 182 7.68 14.99 -20.67
CA ALA A 182 7.40 13.62 -21.06
C ALA A 182 8.70 12.82 -21.20
N ARG A 183 9.74 13.42 -21.80
CA ARG A 183 11.06 12.79 -21.96
C ARG A 183 11.67 12.44 -20.61
N THR A 184 11.62 13.31 -19.60
CA THR A 184 12.14 13.04 -18.25
C THR A 184 11.35 11.92 -17.59
N ALA A 185 10.00 11.91 -17.70
CA ALA A 185 9.17 10.84 -17.15
C ALA A 185 9.49 9.47 -17.79
N PHE A 186 9.69 9.41 -19.12
CA PHE A 186 10.10 8.17 -19.79
C PHE A 186 11.51 7.72 -19.43
N TRP A 187 12.45 8.63 -19.21
CA TRP A 187 13.77 8.29 -18.69
C TRP A 187 13.69 7.72 -17.27
N GLY A 188 12.87 8.32 -16.40
CA GLY A 188 12.60 7.80 -15.06
C GLY A 188 11.97 6.40 -15.09
N LEU A 189 10.99 6.19 -15.97
CA LEU A 189 10.37 4.88 -16.17
C LEU A 189 11.39 3.85 -16.67
N GLY A 190 12.21 4.20 -17.66
CA GLY A 190 13.27 3.34 -18.18
C GLY A 190 14.29 2.97 -17.10
N PHE A 191 14.74 3.94 -16.30
CA PHE A 191 15.62 3.71 -15.17
C PHE A 191 15.00 2.77 -14.13
N SER A 192 13.73 3.02 -13.75
CA SER A 192 13.00 2.17 -12.79
C SER A 192 12.82 0.75 -13.31
N LEU A 193 12.56 0.59 -14.62
CA LEU A 193 12.44 -0.74 -15.24
C LEU A 193 13.76 -1.49 -15.17
N VAL A 194 14.87 -0.85 -15.55
CA VAL A 194 16.22 -1.47 -15.49
C VAL A 194 16.56 -1.84 -14.05
N TYR A 195 16.29 -0.94 -13.09
CA TYR A 195 16.53 -1.20 -11.68
C TYR A 195 15.69 -2.40 -11.19
N ALA A 196 14.39 -2.43 -11.52
CA ALA A 196 13.50 -3.53 -11.18
C ALA A 196 13.95 -4.88 -11.83
N MET A 197 14.47 -4.85 -13.05
CA MET A 197 15.05 -6.05 -13.69
C MET A 197 16.29 -6.54 -12.94
N LEU A 198 17.20 -5.65 -12.56
CA LEU A 198 18.38 -5.99 -11.76
C LEU A 198 18.00 -6.60 -10.41
N GLN A 199 16.90 -6.14 -9.82
CA GLN A 199 16.42 -6.59 -8.52
C GLN A 199 15.61 -7.89 -8.61
N LYS A 200 14.61 -7.96 -9.51
CA LYS A 200 13.63 -9.06 -9.55
C LYS A 200 14.00 -10.20 -10.49
N VAL A 201 14.75 -9.91 -11.55
CA VAL A 201 15.13 -10.92 -12.56
C VAL A 201 16.56 -11.40 -12.34
N PHE A 202 17.50 -10.48 -12.22
CA PHE A 202 18.91 -10.82 -12.06
C PHE A 202 19.35 -11.01 -10.61
N HIS A 203 18.51 -10.59 -9.64
CA HIS A 203 18.81 -10.69 -8.19
C HIS A 203 20.18 -10.11 -7.79
N VAL A 204 20.66 -9.11 -8.53
CA VAL A 204 21.92 -8.40 -8.23
C VAL A 204 21.77 -7.48 -7.05
N ILE A 205 20.59 -6.89 -6.89
CA ILE A 205 20.24 -5.97 -5.82
C ILE A 205 19.21 -6.65 -4.94
N ALA A 206 19.46 -6.75 -3.64
CA ALA A 206 18.49 -7.28 -2.69
C ALA A 206 17.26 -6.35 -2.62
N GLU A 207 16.05 -6.90 -2.60
CA GLU A 207 14.82 -6.11 -2.45
C GLU A 207 14.72 -5.49 -1.06
N ALA A 208 14.98 -6.30 -0.03
CA ALA A 208 14.91 -5.89 1.35
C ALA A 208 16.13 -6.45 2.12
N PRO A 209 17.27 -5.75 2.10
CA PRO A 209 18.39 -6.16 2.94
C PRO A 209 17.94 -6.13 4.40
N THR A 210 18.09 -7.28 5.06
CA THR A 210 17.61 -7.51 6.42
C THR A 210 18.76 -7.87 7.34
N TRP A 211 18.81 -7.23 8.49
CA TRP A 211 19.63 -7.65 9.60
C TRP A 211 18.73 -7.93 10.80
N ALA A 212 18.83 -9.13 11.36
CA ALA A 212 18.01 -9.56 12.49
C ALA A 212 18.86 -10.20 13.58
N THR A 213 18.49 -9.97 14.83
CA THR A 213 19.11 -10.60 15.98
C THR A 213 18.29 -11.80 16.45
N LYS A 214 18.97 -12.84 16.96
CA LYS A 214 18.30 -13.99 17.56
C LYS A 214 17.60 -13.62 18.86
N GLN A 215 16.59 -14.40 19.22
CA GLN A 215 15.86 -14.21 20.48
C GLN A 215 16.74 -14.35 21.73
N THR A 216 17.81 -15.14 21.64
CA THR A 216 18.78 -15.33 22.72
C THR A 216 19.75 -14.15 22.90
N ASN A 217 19.64 -13.09 22.10
CA ASN A 217 20.49 -11.92 22.25
C ASN A 217 20.18 -11.19 23.55
N LYS A 218 21.22 -10.90 24.35
CA LYS A 218 21.08 -10.28 25.67
C LYS A 218 20.66 -8.81 25.65
N PHE A 219 20.97 -8.08 24.57
CA PHE A 219 20.74 -6.63 24.49
C PHE A 219 19.51 -6.29 23.66
N LEU A 220 19.35 -6.93 22.52
CA LEU A 220 18.27 -6.68 21.57
C LEU A 220 17.71 -8.02 21.05
N PRO A 221 16.91 -8.74 21.86
CA PRO A 221 16.32 -10.00 21.42
C PRO A 221 15.31 -9.75 20.30
N SER A 222 15.39 -10.52 19.23
CA SER A 222 14.46 -10.47 18.09
C SER A 222 14.32 -9.10 17.41
N ALA A 223 15.33 -8.24 17.52
CA ALA A 223 15.34 -6.96 16.82
C ALA A 223 15.61 -7.17 15.33
N GLN A 224 14.99 -6.38 14.49
CA GLN A 224 15.21 -6.42 13.05
C GLN A 224 15.38 -5.02 12.48
N ILE A 225 16.33 -4.86 11.57
CA ILE A 225 16.46 -3.71 10.70
C ILE A 225 16.33 -4.21 9.27
N SER A 226 15.31 -3.75 8.56
CA SER A 226 15.07 -4.07 7.16
C SER A 226 14.71 -2.80 6.42
N GLY A 227 15.24 -2.63 5.21
CA GLY A 227 14.92 -1.50 4.34
C GLY A 227 14.53 -2.01 2.97
N GLU A 228 13.33 -1.74 2.54
CA GLU A 228 12.89 -2.05 1.18
C GLU A 228 13.38 -0.97 0.23
N ILE A 229 14.31 -1.34 -0.67
CA ILE A 229 14.99 -0.40 -1.57
C ILE A 229 14.50 -0.56 -3.01
N THR A 230 13.19 -0.66 -3.20
CA THR A 230 12.57 -0.70 -4.52
C THR A 230 12.50 0.69 -5.15
N PRO A 231 12.49 0.80 -6.49
CA PRO A 231 12.44 2.10 -7.16
C PRO A 231 11.17 2.89 -6.83
N GLU A 232 10.06 2.21 -6.55
CA GLU A 232 8.78 2.81 -6.14
C GLU A 232 8.94 3.58 -4.83
N TYR A 233 9.53 2.97 -3.82
CA TYR A 233 9.74 3.62 -2.52
C TYR A 233 10.79 4.73 -2.56
N LEU A 234 11.80 4.62 -3.42
CA LEU A 234 12.75 5.70 -3.64
C LEU A 234 12.04 6.95 -4.23
N GLY A 235 11.15 6.74 -5.19
CA GLY A 235 10.33 7.80 -5.78
C GLY A 235 9.38 8.44 -4.77
N VAL A 236 8.64 7.63 -4.01
CA VAL A 236 7.74 8.11 -2.95
C VAL A 236 8.52 8.86 -1.88
N GLY A 237 9.65 8.32 -1.41
CA GLY A 237 10.50 8.96 -0.41
C GLY A 237 11.00 10.35 -0.84
N TYR A 238 11.33 10.51 -2.13
CA TYR A 238 11.69 11.81 -2.68
C TYR A 238 10.53 12.82 -2.64
N ILE A 239 9.30 12.37 -2.94
CA ILE A 239 8.11 13.23 -2.97
C ILE A 239 7.69 13.68 -1.56
N ILE A 240 7.64 12.74 -0.59
CA ILE A 240 7.20 13.05 0.79
C ILE A 240 8.24 13.86 1.58
N GLY A 241 9.50 13.77 1.18
CA GLY A 241 10.61 14.51 1.78
C GLY A 241 11.03 13.99 3.17
N PRO A 242 12.12 14.55 3.72
CA PRO A 242 12.76 14.01 4.92
C PRO A 242 11.94 14.17 6.20
N LYS A 243 11.07 15.17 6.28
CA LYS A 243 10.24 15.42 7.48
C LYS A 243 9.27 14.28 7.74
N ILE A 244 8.52 13.87 6.73
CA ILE A 244 7.52 12.79 6.84
C ILE A 244 8.22 11.42 6.85
N ALA A 245 9.23 11.23 5.99
CA ALA A 245 10.04 10.03 6.01
C ALA A 245 10.68 9.78 7.38
N GLY A 246 11.13 10.84 8.08
CA GLY A 246 11.67 10.75 9.43
C GLY A 246 10.66 10.25 10.46
N VAL A 247 9.40 10.63 10.35
CA VAL A 247 8.33 10.12 11.24
C VAL A 247 8.09 8.64 10.99
N LEU A 248 8.06 8.19 9.73
CA LEU A 248 7.91 6.78 9.37
C LEU A 248 9.07 5.94 9.90
N VAL A 249 10.31 6.42 9.74
CA VAL A 249 11.51 5.75 10.27
C VAL A 249 11.46 5.67 11.80
N ALA A 250 11.03 6.75 12.47
CA ALA A 250 10.89 6.75 13.93
C ALA A 250 9.88 5.68 14.42
N GLY A 251 8.75 5.52 13.71
CA GLY A 251 7.79 4.44 13.97
C GLY A 251 8.41 3.06 13.80
N GLY A 252 9.16 2.85 12.72
CA GLY A 252 9.89 1.61 12.47
C GLY A 252 10.93 1.30 13.55
N VAL A 253 11.72 2.28 13.95
CA VAL A 253 12.71 2.15 15.04
C VAL A 253 12.01 1.78 16.36
N LEU A 254 10.93 2.47 16.71
CA LEU A 254 10.17 2.18 17.90
C LEU A 254 9.62 0.74 17.90
N ALA A 255 9.05 0.30 16.79
CA ALA A 255 8.48 -1.04 16.68
C ALA A 255 9.57 -2.13 16.71
N TRP A 256 10.54 -2.06 15.82
CA TRP A 256 11.49 -3.15 15.57
C TRP A 256 12.70 -3.18 16.50
N LEU A 257 13.11 -2.04 17.04
CA LEU A 257 14.23 -1.95 17.97
C LEU A 257 13.79 -1.68 19.42
N GLY A 258 12.52 -1.29 19.64
CA GLY A 258 11.98 -1.04 20.98
C GLY A 258 10.92 -2.07 21.40
N LEU A 259 9.74 -2.02 20.78
CA LEU A 259 8.57 -2.80 21.24
C LEU A 259 8.74 -4.31 21.04
N ILE A 260 9.24 -4.75 19.89
CA ILE A 260 9.43 -6.19 19.61
C ILE A 260 10.49 -6.81 20.55
N PRO A 261 11.69 -6.22 20.74
CA PRO A 261 12.63 -6.71 21.75
C PRO A 261 12.05 -6.72 23.17
N LEU A 262 11.28 -5.71 23.54
CA LEU A 262 10.61 -5.67 24.84
C LEU A 262 9.60 -6.83 24.98
N LEU A 263 8.75 -7.05 23.99
CA LEU A 263 7.81 -8.18 23.99
C LEU A 263 8.54 -9.51 24.02
N ALA A 264 9.66 -9.65 23.32
CA ALA A 264 10.47 -10.84 23.32
C ALA A 264 11.09 -11.17 24.69
N THR A 265 11.27 -10.17 25.56
CA THR A 265 11.73 -10.38 26.94
C THR A 265 10.60 -10.72 27.91
N VAL A 266 9.38 -10.25 27.65
CA VAL A 266 8.23 -10.41 28.55
C VAL A 266 7.44 -11.69 28.23
N ILE A 267 7.33 -12.02 26.95
CA ILE A 267 6.55 -13.18 26.49
C ILE A 267 7.45 -14.41 26.45
N ASP A 268 7.09 -15.43 27.26
CA ASP A 268 7.77 -16.72 27.15
C ASP A 268 7.49 -17.38 25.79
N PRO A 269 8.54 -17.72 25.02
CA PRO A 269 8.41 -18.30 23.69
C PRO A 269 7.60 -19.59 23.64
N LEU A 270 7.76 -20.45 24.65
CA LEU A 270 7.03 -21.72 24.75
C LEU A 270 5.52 -21.50 24.97
N THR A 271 5.16 -20.50 25.74
CA THR A 271 3.76 -20.15 25.99
C THR A 271 3.12 -19.58 24.73
N ALA A 272 3.81 -18.70 24.01
CA ALA A 272 3.37 -18.18 22.72
C ALA A 272 3.18 -19.29 21.68
N ALA A 273 4.15 -20.20 21.56
CA ALA A 273 4.07 -21.32 20.63
C ALA A 273 2.90 -22.28 20.96
N LYS A 274 2.67 -22.61 22.24
CA LYS A 274 1.52 -23.41 22.65
C LYS A 274 0.18 -22.77 22.30
N GLN A 275 0.08 -21.45 22.46
CA GLN A 275 -1.13 -20.72 22.06
C GLN A 275 -1.34 -20.74 20.55
N LEU A 276 -0.27 -20.59 19.76
CA LEU A 276 -0.34 -20.66 18.30
C LEU A 276 -0.78 -22.04 17.79
N VAL A 277 -0.28 -23.12 18.45
CA VAL A 277 -0.77 -24.48 18.16
C VAL A 277 -2.24 -24.64 18.53
N LYS A 278 -2.65 -24.09 19.69
CA LYS A 278 -4.05 -24.14 20.14
C LYS A 278 -4.98 -23.37 19.19
N LEU A 279 -4.48 -22.30 18.55
CA LEU A 279 -5.20 -21.52 17.56
C LEU A 279 -5.14 -22.14 16.14
N GLY A 280 -4.47 -23.29 15.97
CA GLY A 280 -4.32 -23.94 14.67
C GLY A 280 -3.38 -23.22 13.70
N LEU A 281 -2.63 -22.21 14.18
CA LEU A 281 -1.70 -21.42 13.37
C LEU A 281 -0.32 -22.08 13.24
N LEU A 282 0.02 -22.99 14.13
CA LEU A 282 1.17 -23.90 14.05
C LEU A 282 0.67 -25.33 14.08
N ALA A 283 1.15 -26.16 13.17
CA ALA A 283 0.74 -27.56 13.09
C ALA A 283 1.26 -28.36 14.30
N ASP A 284 2.50 -28.14 14.72
CA ASP A 284 3.10 -28.71 15.93
C ASP A 284 4.36 -27.92 16.31
N ILE A 285 4.66 -27.82 17.61
CA ILE A 285 5.89 -27.19 18.13
C ILE A 285 7.10 -28.08 17.85
N ALA A 286 6.89 -29.40 17.80
CA ALA A 286 7.97 -30.39 17.76
C ALA A 286 8.41 -30.79 16.35
N GLN A 287 7.75 -30.35 15.28
CA GLN A 287 8.15 -30.73 13.92
C GLN A 287 9.16 -29.74 13.33
N PRO A 288 10.41 -30.20 13.07
CA PRO A 288 11.35 -29.45 12.23
C PRO A 288 10.73 -29.27 10.85
N GLY A 289 10.47 -28.05 10.44
CA GLY A 289 9.84 -27.75 9.14
C GLY A 289 8.33 -27.53 9.17
N GLY A 290 7.66 -27.62 10.32
CA GLY A 290 6.32 -27.06 10.51
C GLY A 290 6.39 -25.56 10.22
N ALA A 291 5.38 -24.99 9.59
CA ALA A 291 5.29 -23.61 9.07
C ALA A 291 6.48 -22.68 9.38
N GLY A 292 7.72 -23.11 9.08
CA GLY A 292 8.91 -22.30 9.16
C GLY A 292 9.99 -22.71 10.13
N ASN A 293 10.32 -24.00 10.34
CA ASN A 293 11.49 -24.40 11.18
C ASN A 293 11.67 -23.56 12.47
N TRP A 294 10.56 -23.28 13.16
CA TRP A 294 10.62 -22.40 14.29
C TRP A 294 11.13 -23.14 15.54
N ASP A 295 12.28 -22.71 16.02
CA ASP A 295 12.85 -23.15 17.28
C ASP A 295 12.60 -22.02 18.32
N PRO A 296 11.86 -22.29 19.42
CA PRO A 296 11.57 -21.30 20.44
C PRO A 296 12.80 -20.68 21.10
N VAL A 297 13.96 -21.34 21.01
CA VAL A 297 15.20 -20.86 21.64
C VAL A 297 16.06 -20.04 20.71
N THR A 298 16.13 -20.40 19.42
CA THR A 298 17.09 -19.82 18.49
C THR A 298 16.47 -18.92 17.44
N SER A 299 15.17 -19.03 17.21
CA SER A 299 14.45 -18.23 16.23
C SER A 299 14.24 -16.78 16.66
N THR A 300 14.15 -15.88 15.71
CA THR A 300 13.78 -14.48 15.94
C THR A 300 12.27 -14.30 15.84
N PHE A 301 11.72 -13.17 16.29
CA PHE A 301 10.33 -12.83 15.99
C PHE A 301 10.05 -12.74 14.48
N ALA A 302 11.07 -12.45 13.66
CA ALA A 302 10.96 -12.48 12.22
C ALA A 302 10.74 -13.89 11.64
N ASP A 303 11.23 -14.93 12.36
CA ASP A 303 11.04 -16.32 11.99
C ASP A 303 9.72 -16.90 12.51
N TYR A 304 9.02 -16.17 13.40
CA TYR A 304 7.67 -16.53 13.78
C TYR A 304 6.77 -16.54 12.55
N PRO A 305 5.86 -17.49 12.45
CA PRO A 305 4.81 -17.41 11.43
C PRO A 305 4.18 -16.02 11.51
N ARG A 306 3.98 -15.39 10.37
CA ARG A 306 3.42 -14.02 10.26
C ARG A 306 2.16 -13.78 11.09
N ALA A 307 1.52 -14.84 11.52
CA ALA A 307 0.38 -14.83 12.43
C ALA A 307 0.59 -14.08 13.77
N ILE A 308 1.81 -14.04 14.31
CA ILE A 308 2.08 -13.26 15.55
C ILE A 308 2.05 -11.75 15.27
N TYR A 309 2.37 -11.33 14.06
CA TYR A 309 2.28 -9.92 13.66
C TYR A 309 0.87 -9.52 13.22
N GLN A 310 -0.01 -10.49 13.01
CA GLN A 310 -1.39 -10.31 12.58
C GLN A 310 -2.40 -10.39 13.74
N ALA A 311 -2.01 -10.94 14.87
CA ALA A 311 -2.77 -10.98 16.12
C ALA A 311 -2.46 -9.78 17.02
#